data_d3fb21debb6e0e4f54451878f0ffbf2f
#
_entry.id   d3fb21debb6e0e4f54451878f0ffbf2f
#
_cell.length_a   1.000
_cell.length_b   1.000
_cell.length_c   1.000
_cell.angle_alpha   90.00
_cell.angle_beta   90.00
_cell.angle_gamma   90.00
#
_symmetry.space_group_name_H-M   'P 1'
#
loop_
_entity.id
_entity.type
_entity.pdbx_description
1 polymer ?
#
loop_
_entity_poly.entity_id
_entity_poly.type
_entity_poly.pdbx_seq_one_letter_code
_entity_poly.pdbx_strand_id
1 'polypeptide(L)'
;MNTNWNNYYIDNDYVDNKYKIIESKRNKTLSNNSGSYRLTADSYKGGFDYIDSDYLYRYHRENTNQYKGRKERASYINHVQPLADMLTSYIFESKPQRETPEQLSYILNNASNQMNFDKFMETLSLHTMLYPVLILVDAPKTDGEQLTIAQRKQEGINPFLKIYKYNEILDFCFSDDGVLEWVLLDDSYVKQN
;
A
#
# COMPACT_ATOMS: atom_id res chain seq x y z
N MET A 1 29.49 10.70 -3.42
CA MET A 1 29.27 11.25 -2.08
C MET A 1 28.62 10.16 -1.23
N ASN A 2 29.38 9.64 -0.23
CA ASN A 2 28.88 8.60 0.67
C ASN A 2 27.97 9.24 1.71
N THR A 3 26.68 9.10 1.59
CA THR A 3 25.74 9.46 2.65
C THR A 3 25.56 8.26 3.58
N ASN A 4 26.13 8.37 4.75
CA ASN A 4 26.07 7.36 5.82
C ASN A 4 24.71 7.48 6.54
N TRP A 5 23.79 6.54 6.29
CA TRP A 5 22.42 6.53 6.84
C TRP A 5 22.30 5.82 8.20
N ASN A 6 23.40 5.50 8.88
CA ASN A 6 23.42 4.55 10.01
C ASN A 6 23.27 5.13 11.42
N ASN A 7 22.88 6.41 11.62
CA ASN A 7 22.72 6.96 12.97
C ASN A 7 21.48 7.83 13.10
N TYR A 8 20.31 7.20 13.23
CA TYR A 8 19.14 7.89 13.78
C TYR A 8 18.61 7.15 15.01
N TYR A 9 19.10 7.53 16.19
CA TYR A 9 18.40 7.31 17.46
C TYR A 9 17.21 8.27 17.50
N ILE A 10 16.02 7.73 17.70
CA ILE A 10 14.75 8.49 17.65
C ILE A 10 14.45 8.96 19.09
N ASP A 11 14.51 10.28 19.31
CA ASP A 11 13.98 10.95 20.49
C ASP A 11 12.48 11.22 20.27
N ASN A 12 11.63 11.09 21.29
CA ASN A 12 10.18 11.17 21.16
C ASN A 12 9.67 12.54 20.64
N ASP A 13 10.35 13.63 20.94
CA ASP A 13 10.09 14.96 20.37
C ASP A 13 10.43 15.02 18.86
N TYR A 14 11.22 14.08 18.37
CA TYR A 14 11.58 13.95 16.95
C TYR A 14 10.48 13.30 16.13
N VAL A 15 9.63 12.47 16.73
CA VAL A 15 8.56 11.72 16.04
C VAL A 15 7.50 12.70 15.53
N ASP A 16 7.03 13.64 16.35
CA ASP A 16 6.00 14.63 15.95
C ASP A 16 6.50 15.59 14.87
N ASN A 17 7.77 16.00 14.93
CA ASN A 17 8.40 16.79 13.89
C ASN A 17 8.66 15.98 12.61
N LYS A 18 8.96 14.69 12.72
CA LYS A 18 9.19 13.78 11.59
C LYS A 18 7.92 13.59 10.78
N TYR A 19 6.76 13.41 11.40
CA TYR A 19 5.47 13.33 10.69
C TYR A 19 5.18 14.60 9.90
N LYS A 20 5.41 15.76 10.48
CA LYS A 20 5.26 17.06 9.79
C LYS A 20 6.24 17.24 8.63
N ILE A 21 7.49 16.80 8.80
CA ILE A 21 8.52 16.84 7.73
C ILE A 21 8.19 15.85 6.63
N ILE A 22 7.70 14.65 6.96
CA ILE A 22 7.29 13.63 6.01
C ILE A 22 6.07 14.08 5.22
N GLU A 23 5.04 14.63 5.86
CA GLU A 23 3.88 15.23 5.18
C GLU A 23 4.28 16.38 4.26
N SER A 24 5.24 17.23 4.66
CA SER A 24 5.73 18.34 3.83
C SER A 24 6.53 17.89 2.60
N LYS A 25 7.05 16.65 2.59
CA LYS A 25 7.83 16.06 1.49
C LYS A 25 7.03 15.14 0.59
N ARG A 26 5.72 14.99 0.85
CA ARG A 26 4.89 14.14 0.01
C ARG A 26 4.87 14.64 -1.43
N ASN A 27 5.07 13.73 -2.36
CA ASN A 27 5.03 14.03 -3.79
C ASN A 27 3.75 14.80 -4.14
N LYS A 28 3.89 15.93 -4.87
CA LYS A 28 2.77 16.81 -5.21
C LYS A 28 1.66 16.09 -5.97
N THR A 29 2.01 15.17 -6.87
CA THR A 29 1.03 14.38 -7.63
C THR A 29 0.23 13.47 -6.72
N LEU A 30 0.90 12.76 -5.78
CA LEU A 30 0.22 11.93 -4.78
C LEU A 30 -0.63 12.78 -3.84
N SER A 31 -0.12 13.94 -3.39
CA SER A 31 -0.84 14.85 -2.51
C SER A 31 -2.08 15.42 -3.19
N ASN A 32 -1.96 15.90 -4.42
CA ASN A 32 -3.09 16.48 -5.18
C ASN A 32 -4.20 15.46 -5.45
N ASN A 33 -3.85 14.20 -5.68
CA ASN A 33 -4.80 13.13 -5.98
C ASN A 33 -5.21 12.30 -4.76
N SER A 34 -4.65 12.57 -3.59
CA SER A 34 -4.90 11.78 -2.37
C SER A 34 -6.38 11.71 -1.98
N GLY A 35 -7.13 12.80 -2.18
CA GLY A 35 -8.57 12.84 -1.97
C GLY A 35 -9.34 11.89 -2.89
N SER A 36 -8.97 11.82 -4.15
CA SER A 36 -9.57 10.91 -5.14
C SER A 36 -9.24 9.45 -4.81
N TYR A 37 -7.99 9.14 -4.45
CA TYR A 37 -7.58 7.78 -4.07
C TYR A 37 -8.27 7.33 -2.78
N ARG A 38 -8.38 8.22 -1.81
CA ARG A 38 -9.12 7.97 -0.57
C ARG A 38 -10.59 7.71 -0.86
N LEU A 39 -11.23 8.56 -1.67
CA LEU A 39 -12.64 8.37 -2.06
C LEU A 39 -12.86 6.99 -2.70
N THR A 40 -11.96 6.56 -3.60
CA THR A 40 -12.08 5.26 -4.26
C THR A 40 -11.90 4.10 -3.26
N ALA A 41 -10.91 4.20 -2.37
CA ALA A 41 -10.67 3.21 -1.32
C ALA A 41 -11.86 3.10 -0.36
N ASP A 42 -12.39 4.23 0.12
CA ASP A 42 -13.52 4.28 1.02
C ASP A 42 -14.82 3.83 0.32
N SER A 43 -14.98 4.13 -0.98
CA SER A 43 -16.10 3.64 -1.79
C SER A 43 -16.07 2.12 -1.93
N TYR A 44 -14.90 1.53 -2.13
CA TYR A 44 -14.73 0.08 -2.15
C TYR A 44 -15.06 -0.54 -0.79
N LYS A 45 -14.53 0.03 0.29
CA LYS A 45 -14.75 -0.45 1.66
C LYS A 45 -16.20 -0.29 2.08
N GLY A 46 -16.82 0.84 1.73
CA GLY A 46 -18.22 1.14 2.03
C GLY A 46 -18.53 1.29 3.51
N GLY A 47 -19.83 1.18 3.84
CA GLY A 47 -20.30 1.20 5.23
C GLY A 47 -20.17 2.56 5.92
N PHE A 48 -20.00 2.52 7.23
CA PHE A 48 -19.91 3.72 8.06
C PHE A 48 -18.64 4.55 7.75
N ASP A 49 -17.54 3.91 7.39
CA ASP A 49 -16.30 4.61 7.06
C ASP A 49 -16.50 5.55 5.86
N TYR A 50 -17.31 5.15 4.87
CA TYR A 50 -17.66 6.02 3.75
C TYR A 50 -18.58 7.17 4.16
N ILE A 51 -19.57 6.91 5.03
CA ILE A 51 -20.53 7.92 5.50
C ILE A 51 -19.85 8.91 6.44
N ASP A 52 -18.93 8.44 7.29
CA ASP A 52 -18.18 9.28 8.24
C ASP A 52 -17.09 10.11 7.59
N SER A 53 -16.60 9.68 6.45
CA SER A 53 -15.80 10.53 5.56
C SER A 53 -16.66 11.67 5.03
N ASP A 54 -16.10 12.86 4.87
CA ASP A 54 -16.86 14.08 4.52
C ASP A 54 -17.32 14.14 3.04
N TYR A 55 -17.72 12.96 2.47
CA TYR A 55 -18.24 12.87 1.10
C TYR A 55 -19.69 13.29 0.98
N LEU A 56 -20.44 13.28 2.09
CA LEU A 56 -21.80 13.78 2.13
C LEU A 56 -21.76 15.30 2.18
N TYR A 57 -22.11 15.96 1.06
CA TYR A 57 -22.09 17.41 0.96
C TYR A 57 -23.05 18.05 1.96
N ARG A 58 -22.57 19.04 2.72
CA ARG A 58 -23.38 19.86 3.61
C ARG A 58 -24.06 20.99 2.84
N TYR A 59 -25.37 21.09 2.92
CA TYR A 59 -26.08 22.17 2.28
C TYR A 59 -25.81 23.50 2.97
N HIS A 60 -25.75 24.57 2.18
CA HIS A 60 -25.37 25.91 2.67
C HIS A 60 -26.23 26.41 3.83
N ARG A 61 -27.53 26.09 3.84
CA ARG A 61 -28.47 26.52 4.89
C ARG A 61 -28.69 25.47 6.00
N GLU A 62 -27.97 24.37 5.96
CA GLU A 62 -28.10 23.31 6.93
C GLU A 62 -27.27 23.62 8.18
N ASN A 63 -27.91 23.63 9.34
CA ASN A 63 -27.19 23.77 10.61
C ASN A 63 -26.49 22.45 10.99
N THR A 64 -25.58 22.51 11.97
CA THR A 64 -24.73 21.38 12.37
C THR A 64 -25.56 20.18 12.83
N ASN A 65 -26.64 20.41 13.59
CA ASN A 65 -27.50 19.33 14.11
C ASN A 65 -28.29 18.65 12.98
N GLN A 66 -28.76 19.43 12.02
CA GLN A 66 -29.47 18.90 10.86
C GLN A 66 -28.54 18.05 9.99
N TYR A 67 -27.32 18.54 9.74
CA TYR A 67 -26.29 17.78 9.01
C TYR A 67 -25.95 16.48 9.72
N LYS A 68 -25.69 16.52 11.04
CA LYS A 68 -25.42 15.34 11.85
C LYS A 68 -26.57 14.33 11.78
N GLY A 69 -27.79 14.77 12.00
CA GLY A 69 -28.96 13.90 11.90
C GLY A 69 -29.22 13.33 10.50
N ARG A 70 -28.82 14.05 9.43
CA ARG A 70 -28.85 13.52 8.07
C ARG A 70 -27.74 12.48 7.85
N LYS A 71 -26.54 12.71 8.34
CA LYS A 71 -25.40 11.80 8.28
C LYS A 71 -25.71 10.48 9.02
N GLU A 72 -26.34 10.55 10.20
CA GLU A 72 -26.76 9.38 10.98
C GLU A 72 -27.82 8.52 10.27
N ARG A 73 -28.63 9.10 9.38
CA ARG A 73 -29.64 8.39 8.59
C ARG A 73 -29.19 8.05 7.17
N ALA A 74 -27.99 8.48 6.79
CA ALA A 74 -27.47 8.19 5.47
C ALA A 74 -27.12 6.71 5.34
N SER A 75 -27.34 6.16 4.16
CA SER A 75 -26.90 4.82 3.80
C SER A 75 -26.10 4.89 2.51
N TYR A 76 -25.05 4.08 2.42
CA TYR A 76 -24.27 3.92 1.21
C TYR A 76 -24.53 2.53 0.62
N ILE A 77 -25.03 2.51 -0.62
CA ILE A 77 -25.20 1.26 -1.36
C ILE A 77 -23.90 1.04 -2.14
N ASN A 78 -23.11 0.06 -1.68
CA ASN A 78 -21.82 -0.22 -2.26
C ASN A 78 -21.95 -0.99 -3.60
N HIS A 79 -21.72 -0.30 -4.70
CA HIS A 79 -21.63 -0.91 -6.04
C HIS A 79 -20.19 -1.07 -6.50
N VAL A 80 -19.22 -0.40 -5.85
CA VAL A 80 -17.82 -0.40 -6.23
C VAL A 80 -17.17 -1.74 -5.89
N GLN A 81 -17.40 -2.24 -4.69
CA GLN A 81 -16.82 -3.51 -4.24
C GLN A 81 -17.25 -4.70 -5.12
N PRO A 82 -18.55 -4.96 -5.33
CA PRO A 82 -18.95 -6.08 -6.18
C PRO A 82 -18.42 -5.98 -7.61
N LEU A 83 -18.33 -4.76 -8.16
CA LEU A 83 -17.80 -4.55 -9.50
C LEU A 83 -16.29 -4.84 -9.56
N ALA A 84 -15.51 -4.31 -8.63
CA ALA A 84 -14.06 -4.54 -8.57
C ALA A 84 -13.73 -6.02 -8.32
N ASP A 85 -14.46 -6.67 -7.41
CA ASP A 85 -14.29 -8.08 -7.10
C ASP A 85 -14.66 -8.96 -8.31
N MET A 86 -15.74 -8.62 -9.02
CA MET A 86 -16.13 -9.31 -10.24
C MET A 86 -15.07 -9.18 -11.34
N LEU A 87 -14.56 -7.97 -11.59
CA LEU A 87 -13.49 -7.76 -12.57
C LEU A 87 -12.21 -8.52 -12.21
N THR A 88 -11.83 -8.50 -10.93
CA THR A 88 -10.69 -9.28 -10.44
C THR A 88 -10.93 -10.78 -10.66
N SER A 89 -12.13 -11.28 -10.34
CA SER A 89 -12.48 -12.67 -10.55
C SER A 89 -12.41 -13.09 -12.01
N TYR A 90 -12.84 -12.25 -12.94
CA TYR A 90 -12.70 -12.54 -14.38
C TYR A 90 -11.25 -12.60 -14.84
N ILE A 91 -10.38 -11.71 -14.33
CA ILE A 91 -8.94 -11.74 -14.67
C ILE A 91 -8.29 -13.05 -14.22
N PHE A 92 -8.70 -13.56 -13.06
CA PHE A 92 -8.11 -14.76 -12.43
C PHE A 92 -8.99 -16.01 -12.54
N GLU A 93 -10.03 -16.01 -13.38
CA GLU A 93 -10.91 -17.16 -13.61
C GLU A 93 -10.14 -18.40 -14.06
N SER A 94 -9.20 -18.21 -14.99
CA SER A 94 -8.33 -19.28 -15.47
C SER A 94 -7.02 -19.26 -14.69
N LYS A 95 -6.65 -20.41 -14.13
CA LYS A 95 -5.38 -20.56 -13.41
C LYS A 95 -4.20 -20.36 -14.37
N PRO A 96 -3.35 -19.34 -14.18
CA PRO A 96 -2.23 -19.07 -15.08
C PRO A 96 -1.20 -20.18 -14.98
N GLN A 97 -0.66 -20.63 -16.11
CA GLN A 97 0.51 -21.50 -16.14
C GLN A 97 1.76 -20.64 -16.01
N ARG A 98 2.63 -21.00 -15.07
CA ARG A 98 3.86 -20.26 -14.78
C ARG A 98 5.05 -21.19 -14.82
N GLU A 99 6.03 -20.82 -15.62
CA GLU A 99 7.33 -21.45 -15.64
C GLU A 99 8.32 -20.54 -14.92
N THR A 100 8.98 -21.06 -13.90
CA THR A 100 9.96 -20.31 -13.11
C THR A 100 11.25 -21.12 -12.99
N PRO A 101 12.43 -20.47 -13.01
CA PRO A 101 13.66 -21.14 -12.65
C PRO A 101 13.55 -21.79 -11.27
N GLU A 102 14.23 -22.94 -11.09
CA GLU A 102 14.15 -23.70 -9.84
C GLU A 102 14.51 -22.83 -8.60
N GLN A 103 15.46 -21.90 -8.77
CA GLN A 103 15.89 -20.98 -7.71
C GLN A 103 14.77 -20.05 -7.22
N LEU A 104 13.77 -19.76 -8.06
CA LEU A 104 12.65 -18.87 -7.76
C LEU A 104 11.34 -19.62 -7.52
N SER A 105 11.35 -20.95 -7.56
CA SER A 105 10.13 -21.76 -7.40
C SER A 105 9.40 -21.55 -6.06
N TYR A 106 10.12 -21.15 -5.01
CA TYR A 106 9.55 -20.83 -3.70
C TYR A 106 8.54 -19.67 -3.75
N ILE A 107 8.72 -18.71 -4.68
CA ILE A 107 7.84 -17.53 -4.76
C ILE A 107 6.41 -17.91 -5.18
N LEU A 108 6.25 -19.01 -5.90
CA LEU A 108 4.93 -19.50 -6.30
C LEU A 108 4.08 -19.89 -5.08
N ASN A 109 4.73 -20.39 -4.02
CA ASN A 109 4.06 -20.83 -2.81
C ASN A 109 4.08 -19.79 -1.69
N ASN A 110 5.10 -18.92 -1.65
CA ASN A 110 5.29 -17.90 -0.64
C ASN A 110 5.86 -16.62 -1.24
N ALA A 111 5.01 -15.83 -1.88
CA ALA A 111 5.41 -14.56 -2.46
C ALA A 111 5.46 -13.42 -1.41
N SER A 112 4.53 -13.41 -0.45
CA SER A 112 4.41 -12.35 0.57
C SER A 112 3.65 -12.89 1.78
N ASN A 113 4.24 -12.82 2.98
CA ASN A 113 3.57 -13.16 4.25
C ASN A 113 2.70 -14.44 4.20
N GLN A 114 3.26 -15.54 3.71
CA GLN A 114 2.57 -16.84 3.50
C GLN A 114 1.51 -16.80 2.39
N MET A 115 1.40 -15.72 1.63
CA MET A 115 0.54 -15.62 0.46
C MET A 115 1.26 -16.21 -0.75
N ASN A 116 0.60 -17.08 -1.50
CA ASN A 116 1.12 -17.59 -2.75
C ASN A 116 1.11 -16.50 -3.85
N PHE A 117 1.84 -16.72 -4.92
CA PHE A 117 2.01 -15.72 -5.97
C PHE A 117 0.68 -15.39 -6.69
N ASP A 118 -0.20 -16.35 -6.90
CA ASP A 118 -1.48 -16.12 -7.57
C ASP A 118 -2.37 -15.20 -6.72
N LYS A 119 -2.45 -15.45 -5.41
CA LYS A 119 -3.20 -14.59 -4.48
C LYS A 119 -2.57 -13.21 -4.33
N PHE A 120 -1.24 -13.13 -4.37
CA PHE A 120 -0.52 -11.84 -4.40
C PHE A 120 -0.92 -11.04 -5.65
N MET A 121 -0.93 -11.65 -6.83
CA MET A 121 -1.31 -10.98 -8.08
C MET A 121 -2.79 -10.59 -8.11
N GLU A 122 -3.67 -11.41 -7.58
CA GLU A 122 -5.09 -11.09 -7.41
C GLU A 122 -5.27 -9.84 -6.52
N THR A 123 -4.59 -9.83 -5.37
CA THR A 123 -4.60 -8.69 -4.43
C THR A 123 -4.02 -7.43 -5.06
N LEU A 124 -2.91 -7.56 -5.78
CA LEU A 124 -2.27 -6.48 -6.51
C LEU A 124 -3.21 -5.89 -7.57
N SER A 125 -3.86 -6.75 -8.37
CA SER A 125 -4.81 -6.35 -9.40
C SER A 125 -5.97 -5.55 -8.81
N LEU A 126 -6.55 -6.02 -7.71
CA LEU A 126 -7.61 -5.30 -7.00
C LEU A 126 -7.13 -3.91 -6.54
N HIS A 127 -5.98 -3.82 -5.90
CA HIS A 127 -5.46 -2.54 -5.41
C HIS A 127 -5.15 -1.57 -6.54
N THR A 128 -4.59 -2.04 -7.67
CA THR A 128 -4.29 -1.18 -8.83
C THR A 128 -5.51 -0.61 -9.51
N MET A 129 -6.67 -1.26 -9.40
CA MET A 129 -7.95 -0.69 -9.88
C MET A 129 -8.41 0.49 -9.02
N LEU A 130 -8.04 0.51 -7.74
CA LEU A 130 -8.53 1.50 -6.78
C LEU A 130 -7.60 2.73 -6.68
N TYR A 131 -6.28 2.51 -6.69
CA TYR A 131 -5.28 3.55 -6.46
C TYR A 131 -3.88 3.09 -6.91
N PRO A 132 -2.91 4.01 -7.05
CA PRO A 132 -1.53 3.65 -7.31
C PRO A 132 -0.94 2.78 -6.21
N VAL A 133 -0.18 1.78 -6.62
CA VAL A 133 0.56 0.88 -5.73
C VAL A 133 2.01 0.76 -6.17
N LEU A 134 2.87 0.40 -5.24
CA LEU A 134 4.27 0.09 -5.48
C LEU A 134 4.56 -1.32 -4.98
N ILE A 135 5.30 -2.08 -5.76
CA ILE A 135 5.78 -3.40 -5.36
C ILE A 135 7.24 -3.27 -4.96
N LEU A 136 7.54 -3.61 -3.71
CA LEU A 136 8.90 -3.75 -3.24
C LEU A 136 9.30 -5.22 -3.31
N VAL A 137 10.46 -5.49 -3.89
CA VAL A 137 11.16 -6.79 -3.77
C VAL A 137 12.23 -6.62 -2.71
N ASP A 138 12.09 -7.32 -1.60
CA ASP A 138 13.02 -7.22 -0.48
C ASP A 138 13.45 -8.61 0.00
N ALA A 139 14.50 -8.66 0.79
CA ALA A 139 15.01 -9.88 1.38
C ALA A 139 15.31 -9.65 2.87
N PRO A 140 15.09 -10.65 3.74
CA PRO A 140 15.45 -10.54 5.14
C PRO A 140 16.93 -10.17 5.28
N LYS A 141 17.23 -9.24 6.22
CA LYS A 141 18.61 -8.86 6.52
C LYS A 141 19.36 -10.06 7.10
N THR A 142 20.52 -10.35 6.53
CA THR A 142 21.50 -11.26 7.11
C THR A 142 22.51 -10.42 7.88
N ASP A 143 22.79 -10.77 9.13
CA ASP A 143 23.66 -10.01 10.06
C ASP A 143 25.14 -9.96 9.61
N GLY A 144 25.37 -9.46 8.40
CA GLY A 144 26.71 -9.24 7.81
C GLY A 144 27.40 -10.50 7.26
N GLU A 145 26.79 -11.67 7.37
CA GLU A 145 27.31 -12.90 6.78
C GLU A 145 26.95 -13.00 5.30
N GLN A 146 27.95 -13.19 4.46
CA GLN A 146 27.73 -13.52 3.03
C GLN A 146 27.29 -14.99 2.95
N LEU A 147 25.97 -15.21 3.10
CA LEU A 147 25.40 -16.55 2.94
C LEU A 147 25.42 -16.97 1.46
N THR A 148 25.83 -18.20 1.20
CA THR A 148 25.66 -18.82 -0.11
C THR A 148 24.19 -19.04 -0.42
N ILE A 149 23.83 -19.22 -1.69
CA ILE A 149 22.46 -19.51 -2.13
C ILE A 149 21.91 -20.76 -1.41
N ALA A 150 22.74 -21.78 -1.22
CA ALA A 150 22.39 -23.01 -0.52
C ALA A 150 22.06 -22.77 0.96
N GLN A 151 22.86 -21.96 1.65
CA GLN A 151 22.64 -21.59 3.05
C GLN A 151 21.35 -20.75 3.22
N ARG A 152 21.10 -19.77 2.34
CA ARG A 152 19.85 -18.99 2.35
C ARG A 152 18.62 -19.88 2.19
N LYS A 153 18.69 -20.85 1.27
CA LYS A 153 17.61 -21.82 1.04
C LYS A 153 17.37 -22.70 2.25
N GLN A 154 18.43 -23.13 2.93
CA GLN A 154 18.38 -23.95 4.14
C GLN A 154 17.82 -23.19 5.35
N GLU A 155 18.13 -21.90 5.48
CA GLU A 155 17.67 -21.01 6.54
C GLU A 155 16.31 -20.38 6.24
N GLY A 156 15.73 -20.63 5.06
CA GLY A 156 14.45 -20.07 4.64
C GLY A 156 14.50 -18.55 4.36
N ILE A 157 15.70 -17.98 4.17
CA ILE A 157 15.93 -16.56 3.89
C ILE A 157 15.72 -16.31 2.38
N ASN A 158 14.47 -16.15 2.01
CA ASN A 158 14.10 -15.92 0.61
C ASN A 158 13.63 -14.47 0.42
N PRO A 159 13.91 -13.86 -0.74
CA PRO A 159 13.27 -12.61 -1.13
C PRO A 159 11.75 -12.73 -1.12
N PHE A 160 11.07 -11.66 -0.75
CA PHE A 160 9.62 -11.57 -0.70
C PHE A 160 9.11 -10.31 -1.39
N LEU A 161 7.84 -10.31 -1.73
CA LEU A 161 7.15 -9.18 -2.34
C LEU A 161 6.31 -8.45 -1.28
N LYS A 162 6.30 -7.12 -1.33
CA LYS A 162 5.43 -6.30 -0.49
C LYS A 162 4.73 -5.26 -1.34
N ILE A 163 3.43 -5.10 -1.14
CA ILE A 163 2.63 -4.07 -1.80
C ILE A 163 2.56 -2.86 -0.86
N TYR A 164 2.95 -1.70 -1.37
CA TYR A 164 2.75 -0.41 -0.72
C TYR A 164 1.61 0.33 -1.41
N LYS A 165 0.64 0.80 -0.62
CA LYS A 165 -0.52 1.55 -1.08
C LYS A 165 -0.19 3.02 -1.20
N TYR A 166 -1.03 3.78 -1.89
CA TYR A 166 -0.84 5.21 -2.14
C TYR A 166 -0.55 6.05 -0.88
N ASN A 167 -1.11 5.69 0.26
CA ASN A 167 -0.91 6.38 1.53
C ASN A 167 0.42 6.04 2.23
N GLU A 168 1.03 4.93 1.85
CA GLU A 168 2.33 4.46 2.35
C GLU A 168 3.48 4.95 1.45
N ILE A 169 3.18 5.48 0.26
CA ILE A 169 4.15 6.07 -0.66
C ILE A 169 4.20 7.58 -0.39
N LEU A 170 5.34 8.06 0.10
CA LEU A 170 5.50 9.46 0.49
C LEU A 170 6.06 10.31 -0.66
N ASP A 171 7.13 9.84 -1.27
CA ASP A 171 7.78 10.55 -2.37
C ASP A 171 8.53 9.59 -3.29
N PHE A 172 8.79 9.99 -4.53
CA PHE A 172 9.55 9.21 -5.50
C PHE A 172 10.15 10.11 -6.58
N CYS A 173 11.17 9.62 -7.24
CA CYS A 173 11.77 10.29 -8.39
C CYS A 173 12.01 9.28 -9.52
N PHE A 174 11.68 9.71 -10.73
CA PHE A 174 12.06 9.00 -11.95
C PHE A 174 13.18 9.77 -12.66
N SER A 175 14.09 9.05 -13.29
CA SER A 175 15.05 9.60 -14.23
C SER A 175 14.34 10.11 -15.50
N ASP A 176 15.07 10.86 -16.32
CA ASP A 176 14.56 11.34 -17.62
C ASP A 176 14.15 10.18 -18.56
N ASP A 177 14.75 9.02 -18.39
CA ASP A 177 14.41 7.77 -19.11
C ASP A 177 13.20 7.03 -18.53
N GLY A 178 12.54 7.58 -17.50
CA GLY A 178 11.37 6.97 -16.86
C GLY A 178 11.68 5.82 -15.91
N VAL A 179 12.92 5.65 -15.50
CA VAL A 179 13.33 4.63 -14.51
C VAL A 179 13.18 5.19 -13.11
N LEU A 180 12.59 4.42 -12.19
CA LEU A 180 12.47 4.80 -10.79
C LEU A 180 13.86 4.82 -10.15
N GLU A 181 14.33 6.00 -9.75
CA GLU A 181 15.64 6.18 -9.11
C GLU A 181 15.59 5.94 -7.61
N TRP A 182 14.57 6.49 -6.97
CA TRP A 182 14.37 6.31 -5.53
C TRP A 182 12.90 6.47 -5.16
N VAL A 183 12.54 5.88 -4.03
CA VAL A 183 11.22 6.01 -3.41
C VAL A 183 11.36 6.16 -1.91
N LEU A 184 10.51 6.99 -1.31
CA LEU A 184 10.37 7.15 0.13
C LEU A 184 9.06 6.50 0.56
N LEU A 185 9.16 5.48 1.41
CA LEU A 185 8.03 4.70 1.90
C LEU A 185 7.81 4.95 3.39
N ASP A 186 6.55 4.99 3.80
CA ASP A 186 6.18 4.93 5.20
C ASP A 186 6.05 3.46 5.63
N ASP A 187 7.01 3.00 6.40
CA ASP A 187 7.06 1.64 6.96
C ASP A 187 6.88 1.67 8.48
N SER A 188 6.21 2.69 9.00
CA SER A 188 5.92 2.82 10.41
C SER A 188 4.85 1.81 10.83
N TYR A 189 5.27 0.74 11.52
CA TYR A 189 4.36 -0.19 12.16
C TYR A 189 3.84 0.41 13.46
N VAL A 190 2.57 0.74 13.50
CA VAL A 190 1.89 0.93 14.79
C VAL A 190 1.75 -0.45 15.41
N LYS A 191 2.60 -0.79 16.38
CA LYS A 191 2.35 -1.95 17.23
C LYS A 191 1.06 -1.67 17.99
N GLN A 192 -0.03 -2.34 17.60
CA GLN A 192 -1.21 -2.41 18.45
C GLN A 192 -0.82 -3.28 19.65
N ASN A 193 -0.71 -2.65 20.82
CA ASN A 193 -0.60 -3.33 22.11
C ASN A 193 -1.96 -3.89 22.53
#